data_d37701fc98621a0db3074984ff55ee97
#
_entry.id   d37701fc98621a0db3074984ff55ee97
#
_cell.length_a   1.000
_cell.length_b   1.000
_cell.length_c   1.000
_cell.angle_alpha   90.00
_cell.angle_beta   90.00
_cell.angle_gamma   90.00
#
_symmetry.space_group_name_H-M   'P 1'
#
loop_
_entity.id
_entity.type
_entity.pdbx_description
1 polymer ?
#
loop_
_entity_poly.entity_id
_entity_poly.type
_entity_poly.pdbx_seq_one_letter_code
_entity_poly.pdbx_strand_id
1 'polypeptide(L)'
;MRGLKLKKIIVGLKRVIDYNVRVRVKSDQSGVEKDGVKMSINPFDEIALEEALRIKEKGLADEIIVVSIGSEDCQQQLRTGLAMGADRAILVETSQELYPLTLSKLLLEVINDEQPLIVLLGKQAIDNDNNQVGQMLAALWDRPQATFASKIDIDGNIATVTREVDTGLETIEIDLPGVITADLRLNEPRYVKLPDIMKAKK
;
A
#
# COMPACT_ATOMS: atom_id res chain seq x y z
N MET A 1 23.51 7.37 -24.24
CA MET A 1 22.82 8.00 -23.10
C MET A 1 21.98 6.92 -22.44
N ARG A 2 22.30 6.44 -21.24
CA ARG A 2 21.38 5.61 -20.45
C ARG A 2 20.23 6.53 -20.06
N GLY A 3 19.04 6.29 -20.59
CA GLY A 3 17.85 7.02 -20.17
C GLY A 3 17.72 6.96 -18.66
N LEU A 4 17.48 8.08 -17.99
CA LEU A 4 17.19 8.12 -16.55
C LEU A 4 16.00 7.17 -16.31
N LYS A 5 16.24 6.09 -15.56
CA LYS A 5 15.19 5.17 -15.16
C LYS A 5 14.29 5.92 -14.17
N LEU A 6 13.00 6.02 -14.45
CA LEU A 6 12.03 6.65 -13.55
C LEU A 6 12.07 5.97 -12.18
N LYS A 7 12.13 6.77 -11.13
CA LYS A 7 12.04 6.32 -9.75
C LYS A 7 10.58 6.13 -9.40
N LYS A 8 10.10 4.89 -9.48
CA LYS A 8 8.71 4.53 -9.21
C LYS A 8 8.51 4.07 -7.78
N ILE A 9 7.37 4.39 -7.19
CA ILE A 9 6.88 3.79 -5.94
C ILE A 9 5.60 3.04 -6.24
N ILE A 10 5.53 1.78 -5.85
CA ILE A 10 4.30 1.00 -5.84
C ILE A 10 3.69 1.06 -4.45
N VAL A 11 2.39 1.32 -4.37
CA VAL A 11 1.62 1.28 -3.13
C VAL A 11 0.47 0.29 -3.28
N GLY A 12 0.43 -0.73 -2.41
CA GLY A 12 -0.71 -1.64 -2.35
C GLY A 12 -1.89 -1.00 -1.63
N LEU A 13 -3.09 -1.12 -2.21
CA LEU A 13 -4.33 -0.64 -1.60
C LEU A 13 -5.31 -1.79 -1.45
N LYS A 14 -5.68 -2.15 -0.22
CA LYS A 14 -6.70 -3.16 0.04
C LYS A 14 -8.05 -2.50 0.29
N ARG A 15 -9.11 -3.05 -0.35
CA ARG A 15 -10.50 -2.72 -0.06
C ARG A 15 -10.95 -3.48 1.19
N VAL A 16 -11.35 -2.75 2.22
CA VAL A 16 -11.81 -3.29 3.51
C VAL A 16 -13.14 -2.65 3.93
N ILE A 17 -13.84 -3.24 4.88
CA ILE A 17 -14.99 -2.58 5.54
C ILE A 17 -14.48 -1.32 6.24
N ASP A 18 -15.16 -0.19 6.03
CA ASP A 18 -14.83 1.08 6.69
C ASP A 18 -14.85 0.89 8.22
N TYR A 19 -13.78 1.30 8.89
CA TYR A 19 -13.61 1.11 10.34
C TYR A 19 -14.65 1.82 11.20
N ASN A 20 -15.40 2.78 10.65
CA ASN A 20 -16.53 3.42 11.32
C ASN A 20 -17.82 2.60 11.25
N VAL A 21 -17.84 1.52 10.45
CA VAL A 21 -19.03 0.68 10.29
C VAL A 21 -19.09 -0.37 11.39
N ARG A 22 -20.26 -0.53 12.01
CA ARG A 22 -20.50 -1.64 12.93
C ARG A 22 -20.58 -2.96 12.15
N VAL A 23 -19.57 -3.79 12.27
CA VAL A 23 -19.49 -5.11 11.63
C VAL A 23 -20.60 -6.02 12.18
N ARG A 24 -21.24 -6.80 11.28
CA ARG A 24 -22.24 -7.82 11.62
C ARG A 24 -21.77 -9.18 11.12
N VAL A 25 -21.92 -10.19 11.96
CA VAL A 25 -21.64 -11.59 11.57
C VAL A 25 -22.84 -12.14 10.82
N LYS A 26 -22.60 -12.90 9.75
CA LYS A 26 -23.64 -13.61 9.01
C LYS A 26 -24.37 -14.60 9.90
N SER A 27 -25.64 -14.87 9.61
CA SER A 27 -26.48 -15.77 10.40
C SER A 27 -25.96 -17.22 10.44
N ASP A 28 -25.26 -17.64 9.39
CA ASP A 28 -24.61 -18.95 9.27
C ASP A 28 -23.20 -19.00 9.86
N GLN A 29 -22.71 -17.90 10.45
CA GLN A 29 -21.39 -17.74 11.05
C GLN A 29 -20.21 -17.96 10.06
N SER A 30 -20.45 -17.96 8.76
CA SER A 30 -19.40 -18.15 7.72
C SER A 30 -18.49 -16.95 7.51
N GLY A 31 -18.77 -15.81 8.15
CA GLY A 31 -18.01 -14.57 8.00
C GLY A 31 -18.81 -13.34 8.38
N VAL A 32 -18.43 -12.19 7.83
CA VAL A 32 -19.09 -10.90 8.08
C VAL A 32 -19.95 -10.48 6.90
N GLU A 33 -21.04 -9.76 7.19
CA GLU A 33 -21.89 -9.14 6.17
C GLU A 33 -21.12 -8.05 5.44
N LYS A 34 -21.05 -8.14 4.09
CA LYS A 34 -20.38 -7.17 3.24
C LYS A 34 -21.35 -6.44 2.29
N ASP A 35 -22.57 -6.98 2.10
CA ASP A 35 -23.54 -6.43 1.18
C ASP A 35 -24.13 -5.11 1.69
N GLY A 36 -24.04 -4.07 0.87
CA GLY A 36 -24.50 -2.72 1.23
C GLY A 36 -23.68 -2.03 2.31
N VAL A 37 -22.55 -2.60 2.71
CA VAL A 37 -21.67 -2.04 3.72
C VAL A 37 -20.71 -1.04 3.07
N LYS A 38 -20.47 0.09 3.72
CA LYS A 38 -19.47 1.06 3.26
C LYS A 38 -18.09 0.43 3.30
N MET A 39 -17.38 0.52 2.18
CA MET A 39 -15.99 0.06 2.04
C MET A 39 -15.04 1.23 1.90
N SER A 40 -13.80 1.09 2.38
CA SER A 40 -12.74 2.09 2.31
C SER A 40 -11.40 1.46 1.90
N ILE A 41 -10.39 2.30 1.69
CA ILE A 41 -9.00 1.87 1.67
C ILE A 41 -8.64 1.41 3.10
N ASN A 42 -7.86 0.35 3.23
CA ASN A 42 -7.27 -0.04 4.51
C ASN A 42 -6.47 1.13 5.11
N PRO A 43 -6.70 1.53 6.37
CA PRO A 43 -6.05 2.70 6.96
C PRO A 43 -4.52 2.69 6.89
N PHE A 44 -3.90 1.53 7.06
CA PHE A 44 -2.44 1.40 6.93
C PHE A 44 -1.95 1.64 5.50
N ASP A 45 -2.74 1.25 4.49
CA ASP A 45 -2.40 1.49 3.08
C ASP A 45 -2.59 2.96 2.70
N GLU A 46 -3.57 3.64 3.30
CA GLU A 46 -3.78 5.08 3.12
C GLU A 46 -2.59 5.88 3.67
N ILE A 47 -2.04 5.48 4.82
CA ILE A 47 -0.79 6.01 5.38
C ILE A 47 0.41 5.75 4.44
N ALA A 48 0.50 4.55 3.89
CA ALA A 48 1.55 4.20 2.93
C ALA A 48 1.47 5.08 1.66
N LEU A 49 0.26 5.31 1.15
CA LEU A 49 0.05 6.19 -0.01
C LEU A 49 0.43 7.65 0.30
N GLU A 50 0.02 8.17 1.44
CA GLU A 50 0.41 9.52 1.87
C GLU A 50 1.93 9.67 1.93
N GLU A 51 2.64 8.67 2.46
CA GLU A 51 4.11 8.73 2.51
C GLU A 51 4.74 8.70 1.12
N ALA A 52 4.22 7.88 0.20
CA ALA A 52 4.67 7.87 -1.19
C ALA A 52 4.51 9.26 -1.84
N LEU A 53 3.38 9.92 -1.61
CA LEU A 53 3.13 11.29 -2.10
C LEU A 53 4.13 12.29 -1.51
N ARG A 54 4.43 12.22 -0.21
CA ARG A 54 5.42 13.07 0.45
C ARG A 54 6.85 12.85 -0.10
N ILE A 55 7.21 11.61 -0.36
CA ILE A 55 8.49 11.25 -0.99
C ILE A 55 8.59 11.86 -2.39
N LYS A 56 7.51 11.77 -3.18
CA LYS A 56 7.45 12.39 -4.51
C LYS A 56 7.51 13.92 -4.44
N GLU A 57 6.81 14.55 -3.53
CA GLU A 57 6.81 16.01 -3.31
C GLU A 57 8.20 16.54 -2.95
N LYS A 58 9.03 15.72 -2.27
CA LYS A 58 10.46 16.00 -2.00
C LYS A 58 11.37 15.81 -3.23
N GLY A 59 10.83 15.37 -4.38
CA GLY A 59 11.60 15.10 -5.60
C GLY A 59 12.43 13.80 -5.54
N LEU A 60 12.09 12.88 -4.63
CA LEU A 60 12.81 11.62 -4.45
C LEU A 60 12.21 10.47 -5.26
N ALA A 61 11.01 10.65 -5.79
CA ALA A 61 10.33 9.75 -6.72
C ALA A 61 9.67 10.52 -7.87
N ASP A 62 9.51 9.87 -9.02
CA ASP A 62 8.94 10.44 -10.24
C ASP A 62 7.48 10.03 -10.44
N GLU A 63 7.14 8.79 -10.09
CA GLU A 63 5.84 8.18 -10.35
C GLU A 63 5.36 7.33 -9.18
N ILE A 64 4.08 7.48 -8.82
CA ILE A 64 3.38 6.66 -7.82
C ILE A 64 2.31 5.83 -8.51
N ILE A 65 2.39 4.51 -8.32
CA ILE A 65 1.48 3.53 -8.88
C ILE A 65 0.73 2.86 -7.74
N VAL A 66 -0.58 3.02 -7.69
CA VAL A 66 -1.42 2.30 -6.73
C VAL A 66 -1.88 0.97 -7.32
N VAL A 67 -1.80 -0.10 -6.55
CA VAL A 67 -2.15 -1.46 -6.97
C VAL A 67 -3.19 -2.03 -6.02
N SER A 68 -4.25 -2.61 -6.56
CA SER A 68 -5.22 -3.38 -5.78
C SER A 68 -5.42 -4.76 -6.42
N ILE A 69 -5.60 -5.78 -5.59
CA ILE A 69 -5.86 -7.15 -6.02
C ILE A 69 -7.20 -7.56 -5.46
N GLY A 70 -8.16 -7.93 -6.31
CA GLY A 70 -9.50 -8.32 -5.92
C GLY A 70 -10.53 -8.14 -7.02
N SER A 71 -11.81 -8.10 -6.66
CA SER A 71 -12.90 -7.92 -7.62
C SER A 71 -12.87 -6.52 -8.27
N GLU A 72 -13.65 -6.36 -9.34
CA GLU A 72 -13.85 -5.08 -10.03
C GLU A 72 -14.20 -3.91 -9.07
N ASP A 73 -14.90 -4.19 -7.98
CA ASP A 73 -15.24 -3.21 -6.95
C ASP A 73 -14.02 -2.47 -6.36
N CYS A 74 -12.82 -3.09 -6.41
CA CYS A 74 -11.59 -2.45 -5.95
C CYS A 74 -11.20 -1.20 -6.75
N GLN A 75 -11.79 -1.01 -7.94
CA GLN A 75 -11.63 0.23 -8.72
C GLN A 75 -12.00 1.46 -7.91
N GLN A 76 -12.95 1.36 -6.98
CA GLN A 76 -13.36 2.49 -6.17
C GLN A 76 -12.22 2.99 -5.27
N GLN A 77 -11.47 2.06 -4.65
CA GLN A 77 -10.31 2.39 -3.83
C GLN A 77 -9.14 2.91 -4.67
N LEU A 78 -8.93 2.35 -5.85
CA LEU A 78 -7.93 2.84 -6.81
C LEU A 78 -8.23 4.28 -7.26
N ARG A 79 -9.49 4.60 -7.57
CA ARG A 79 -9.92 5.97 -7.88
C ARG A 79 -9.71 6.93 -6.71
N THR A 80 -9.91 6.47 -5.48
CA THR A 80 -9.58 7.27 -4.29
C THR A 80 -8.08 7.53 -4.22
N GLY A 81 -7.24 6.52 -4.48
CA GLY A 81 -5.79 6.67 -4.53
C GLY A 81 -5.33 7.66 -5.62
N LEU A 82 -5.94 7.62 -6.80
CA LEU A 82 -5.70 8.61 -7.86
C LEU A 82 -6.14 10.02 -7.43
N ALA A 83 -7.28 10.13 -6.75
CA ALA A 83 -7.77 11.41 -6.23
C ALA A 83 -6.89 11.98 -5.11
N MET A 84 -6.18 11.14 -4.35
CA MET A 84 -5.15 11.56 -3.39
C MET A 84 -3.90 12.12 -4.09
N GLY A 85 -3.60 11.69 -5.31
CA GLY A 85 -2.48 12.19 -6.11
C GLY A 85 -1.56 11.13 -6.72
N ALA A 86 -1.94 9.84 -6.67
CA ALA A 86 -1.23 8.80 -7.43
C ALA A 86 -1.32 9.05 -8.94
N ASP A 87 -0.31 8.67 -9.69
CA ASP A 87 -0.20 8.92 -11.12
C ASP A 87 -0.91 7.86 -11.96
N ARG A 88 -0.82 6.59 -11.54
CA ARG A 88 -1.44 5.44 -12.21
C ARG A 88 -2.05 4.47 -11.22
N ALA A 89 -3.00 3.68 -11.69
CA ALA A 89 -3.64 2.62 -10.93
C ALA A 89 -3.61 1.30 -11.72
N ILE A 90 -3.36 0.20 -11.02
CA ILE A 90 -3.38 -1.16 -11.58
C ILE A 90 -4.37 -1.99 -10.76
N LEU A 91 -5.34 -2.61 -11.41
CA LEU A 91 -6.20 -3.62 -10.83
C LEU A 91 -5.74 -5.00 -11.31
N VAL A 92 -5.36 -5.86 -10.37
CA VAL A 92 -5.20 -7.30 -10.64
C VAL A 92 -6.53 -7.96 -10.29
N GLU A 93 -7.34 -8.21 -11.32
CA GLU A 93 -8.71 -8.66 -11.13
C GLU A 93 -8.79 -10.14 -10.79
N THR A 94 -9.50 -10.46 -9.72
CA THR A 94 -9.84 -11.82 -9.32
C THR A 94 -11.09 -11.82 -8.44
N SER A 95 -11.92 -12.85 -8.59
CA SER A 95 -13.06 -13.10 -7.70
C SER A 95 -12.73 -14.07 -6.56
N GLN A 96 -11.51 -14.62 -6.53
CA GLN A 96 -11.10 -15.58 -5.51
C GLN A 96 -10.65 -14.88 -4.23
N GLU A 97 -10.92 -15.50 -3.09
CA GLU A 97 -10.31 -15.12 -1.84
C GLU A 97 -8.84 -15.56 -1.84
N LEU A 98 -7.95 -14.61 -1.58
CA LEU A 98 -6.52 -14.84 -1.70
C LEU A 98 -5.84 -14.79 -0.33
N TYR A 99 -4.93 -15.71 -0.10
CA TYR A 99 -4.06 -15.76 1.07
C TYR A 99 -2.75 -14.96 0.85
N PRO A 100 -2.06 -14.57 1.93
CA PRO A 100 -0.90 -13.66 1.86
C PRO A 100 0.19 -14.08 0.85
N LEU A 101 0.51 -15.37 0.77
CA LEU A 101 1.52 -15.86 -0.17
C LEU A 101 1.10 -15.67 -1.63
N THR A 102 -0.16 -15.91 -1.96
CA THR A 102 -0.69 -15.71 -3.32
C THR A 102 -0.72 -14.23 -3.67
N LEU A 103 -1.15 -13.36 -2.73
CA LEU A 103 -1.10 -11.90 -2.90
C LEU A 103 0.33 -11.42 -3.16
N SER A 104 1.31 -11.92 -2.41
CA SER A 104 2.72 -11.56 -2.58
C SER A 104 3.27 -11.99 -3.95
N LYS A 105 2.87 -13.16 -4.45
CA LYS A 105 3.26 -13.62 -5.80
C LYS A 105 2.66 -12.74 -6.90
N LEU A 106 1.38 -12.37 -6.79
CA LEU A 106 0.73 -11.48 -7.76
C LEU A 106 1.32 -10.06 -7.74
N LEU A 107 1.64 -9.54 -6.56
CA LEU A 107 2.37 -8.27 -6.44
C LEU A 107 3.76 -8.36 -7.06
N LEU A 108 4.45 -9.48 -6.92
CA LEU A 108 5.76 -9.68 -7.53
C LEU A 108 5.71 -9.57 -9.06
N GLU A 109 4.67 -10.10 -9.72
CA GLU A 109 4.50 -9.95 -11.17
C GLU A 109 4.37 -8.47 -11.56
N VAL A 110 3.55 -7.70 -10.84
CA VAL A 110 3.45 -6.25 -11.06
C VAL A 110 4.79 -5.55 -10.84
N ILE A 111 5.54 -5.94 -9.80
CA ILE A 111 6.88 -5.39 -9.52
C ILE A 111 7.87 -5.71 -10.64
N ASN A 112 7.82 -6.93 -11.18
CA ASN A 112 8.68 -7.34 -12.29
C ASN A 112 8.42 -6.52 -13.56
N ASP A 113 7.19 -6.15 -13.83
CA ASP A 113 6.82 -5.29 -14.97
C ASP A 113 7.21 -3.82 -14.73
N GLU A 114 6.93 -3.30 -13.54
CA GLU A 114 7.08 -1.87 -13.25
C GLU A 114 8.48 -1.48 -12.77
N GLN A 115 9.24 -2.41 -12.19
CA GLN A 115 10.60 -2.20 -11.67
C GLN A 115 10.71 -1.00 -10.72
N PRO A 116 9.94 -0.98 -9.60
CA PRO A 116 9.93 0.15 -8.68
C PRO A 116 11.23 0.29 -7.88
N LEU A 117 11.47 1.48 -7.34
CA LEU A 117 12.51 1.74 -6.37
C LEU A 117 12.05 1.33 -4.95
N ILE A 118 10.76 1.55 -4.64
CA ILE A 118 10.18 1.24 -3.33
C ILE A 118 8.82 0.60 -3.55
N VAL A 119 8.53 -0.42 -2.75
CA VAL A 119 7.17 -0.92 -2.53
C VAL A 119 6.75 -0.53 -1.12
N LEU A 120 5.71 0.32 -1.02
CA LEU A 120 5.09 0.73 0.23
C LEU A 120 3.77 0.00 0.42
N LEU A 121 3.61 -0.68 1.54
CA LEU A 121 2.38 -1.37 1.93
C LEU A 121 1.98 -0.92 3.34
N GLY A 122 0.72 -1.05 3.68
CA GLY A 122 0.33 -1.07 5.09
C GLY A 122 0.94 -2.26 5.80
N LYS A 123 1.30 -2.12 7.08
CA LYS A 123 1.88 -3.25 7.83
C LYS A 123 0.93 -4.45 7.90
N GLN A 124 -0.38 -4.19 7.91
CA GLN A 124 -1.44 -5.19 7.99
C GLN A 124 -2.73 -4.62 7.42
N ALA A 125 -3.74 -5.45 7.23
CA ALA A 125 -5.10 -5.05 6.88
C ALA A 125 -6.03 -5.27 8.07
N ILE A 126 -6.94 -4.31 8.33
CA ILE A 126 -7.82 -4.33 9.52
C ILE A 126 -8.89 -5.44 9.50
N ASP A 127 -9.03 -6.15 8.40
CA ASP A 127 -10.01 -7.23 8.23
C ASP A 127 -9.47 -8.61 8.66
N ASN A 128 -8.15 -8.83 8.62
CA ASN A 128 -7.56 -10.13 8.94
C ASN A 128 -6.28 -10.06 9.79
N ASP A 129 -5.67 -8.89 9.94
CA ASP A 129 -4.48 -8.62 10.76
C ASP A 129 -3.29 -9.58 10.53
N ASN A 130 -3.17 -10.19 9.36
CA ASN A 130 -2.16 -11.22 9.10
C ASN A 130 -0.72 -10.70 9.15
N ASN A 131 -0.47 -9.44 8.75
CA ASN A 131 0.86 -8.81 8.74
C ASN A 131 1.95 -9.69 8.07
N GLN A 132 1.67 -10.23 6.89
CA GLN A 132 2.56 -11.22 6.23
C GLN A 132 2.96 -10.82 4.80
N VAL A 133 2.12 -10.07 4.08
CA VAL A 133 2.30 -9.81 2.63
C VAL A 133 3.61 -9.09 2.35
N GLY A 134 3.94 -8.04 3.10
CA GLY A 134 5.17 -7.27 2.88
C GLY A 134 6.43 -8.10 3.06
N GLN A 135 6.49 -8.89 4.11
CA GLN A 135 7.63 -9.75 4.44
C GLN A 135 7.79 -10.89 3.42
N MET A 136 6.68 -11.54 3.02
CA MET A 136 6.69 -12.56 1.99
C MET A 136 7.10 -11.99 0.62
N LEU A 137 6.61 -10.80 0.29
CA LEU A 137 6.98 -10.11 -0.94
C LEU A 137 8.47 -9.78 -0.99
N ALA A 138 9.03 -9.25 0.09
CA ALA A 138 10.45 -8.94 0.17
C ALA A 138 11.32 -10.19 -0.05
N ALA A 139 10.94 -11.30 0.58
CA ALA A 139 11.63 -12.59 0.42
C ALA A 139 11.51 -13.13 -1.02
N LEU A 140 10.33 -13.05 -1.64
CA LEU A 140 10.11 -13.50 -3.02
C LEU A 140 10.84 -12.62 -4.05
N TRP A 141 10.92 -11.32 -3.79
CA TRP A 141 11.60 -10.34 -4.65
C TRP A 141 13.12 -10.34 -4.45
N ASP A 142 13.62 -11.04 -3.45
CA ASP A 142 15.03 -11.04 -3.02
C ASP A 142 15.54 -9.61 -2.78
N ARG A 143 14.79 -8.84 -2.00
CA ARG A 143 15.09 -7.45 -1.63
C ARG A 143 14.94 -7.23 -0.13
N PRO A 144 15.68 -6.24 0.41
CA PRO A 144 15.56 -5.90 1.82
C PRO A 144 14.16 -5.39 2.17
N GLN A 145 13.84 -5.47 3.45
CA GLN A 145 12.59 -4.98 4.01
C GLN A 145 12.82 -4.15 5.26
N ALA A 146 11.95 -3.15 5.47
CA ALA A 146 11.82 -2.42 6.71
C ALA A 146 10.33 -2.36 7.10
N THR A 147 9.95 -3.04 8.17
CA THR A 147 8.55 -3.18 8.60
C THR A 147 8.20 -2.25 9.75
N PHE A 148 6.92 -1.93 9.92
CA PHE A 148 6.39 -1.07 11.01
C PHE A 148 6.96 0.36 11.00
N ALA A 149 7.17 0.94 9.83
CA ALA A 149 7.78 2.25 9.70
C ALA A 149 6.93 3.35 10.35
N SER A 150 7.54 4.10 11.26
CA SER A 150 7.01 5.34 11.84
C SER A 150 7.75 6.59 11.34
N LYS A 151 8.91 6.41 10.65
CA LYS A 151 9.64 7.46 9.95
C LYS A 151 10.44 6.86 8.81
N ILE A 152 10.50 7.58 7.68
CA ILE A 152 11.28 7.18 6.50
C ILE A 152 12.08 8.39 6.01
N ASP A 153 13.39 8.25 5.93
CA ASP A 153 14.29 9.20 5.30
C ASP A 153 15.04 8.49 4.16
N ILE A 154 15.12 9.12 2.99
CA ILE A 154 15.78 8.54 1.80
C ILE A 154 16.94 9.43 1.39
N ASP A 155 18.13 8.83 1.26
CA ASP A 155 19.31 9.46 0.70
C ASP A 155 19.93 8.55 -0.38
N GLY A 156 19.91 9.03 -1.61
CA GLY A 156 20.37 8.24 -2.77
C GLY A 156 19.61 6.92 -2.91
N ASN A 157 20.30 5.81 -2.68
CA ASN A 157 19.76 4.45 -2.74
C ASN A 157 19.63 3.79 -1.35
N ILE A 158 19.67 4.56 -0.28
CA ILE A 158 19.52 4.08 1.09
C ILE A 158 18.23 4.66 1.67
N ALA A 159 17.42 3.82 2.30
CA ALA A 159 16.31 4.25 3.13
C ALA A 159 16.64 3.99 4.61
N THR A 160 16.66 5.05 5.41
CA THR A 160 16.76 5.00 6.87
C THR A 160 15.34 4.98 7.44
N VAL A 161 14.98 3.89 8.09
CA VAL A 161 13.61 3.65 8.57
C VAL A 161 13.61 3.47 10.08
N THR A 162 12.85 4.33 10.79
CA THR A 162 12.55 4.14 12.21
C THR A 162 11.30 3.28 12.33
N ARG A 163 11.37 2.24 13.13
CA ARG A 163 10.35 1.19 13.30
C ARG A 163 9.80 1.19 14.72
N GLU A 164 8.52 0.87 14.84
CA GLU A 164 7.88 0.58 16.11
C GLU A 164 8.06 -0.90 16.45
N VAL A 165 8.72 -1.20 17.56
CA VAL A 165 8.92 -2.56 18.07
C VAL A 165 8.53 -2.62 19.54
N ASP A 166 8.34 -3.81 20.12
CA ASP A 166 7.85 -3.99 21.49
C ASP A 166 8.74 -3.30 22.53
N THR A 167 10.04 -3.20 22.26
CA THR A 167 11.03 -2.58 23.16
C THR A 167 11.18 -1.07 22.95
N GLY A 168 10.47 -0.48 21.98
CA GLY A 168 10.54 0.95 21.65
C GLY A 168 10.77 1.23 20.18
N LEU A 169 11.66 2.16 19.85
CA LEU A 169 12.00 2.54 18.49
C LEU A 169 13.35 1.91 18.08
N GLU A 170 13.35 1.34 16.88
CA GLU A 170 14.56 0.83 16.23
C GLU A 170 14.74 1.58 14.91
N THR A 171 15.97 2.00 14.61
CA THR A 171 16.30 2.61 13.31
C THR A 171 17.22 1.69 12.54
N ILE A 172 16.83 1.35 11.31
CA ILE A 172 17.59 0.49 10.41
C ILE A 172 17.80 1.19 9.07
N GLU A 173 18.84 0.79 8.36
CA GLU A 173 19.10 1.20 6.98
C GLU A 173 18.90 0.01 6.05
N ILE A 174 18.27 0.25 4.91
CA ILE A 174 18.12 -0.74 3.86
C ILE A 174 18.54 -0.16 2.51
N ASP A 175 19.17 -1.00 1.68
CA ASP A 175 19.45 -0.66 0.28
C ASP A 175 18.17 -0.70 -0.54
N LEU A 176 18.00 0.29 -1.42
CA LEU A 176 16.92 0.30 -2.39
C LEU A 176 17.36 -0.36 -3.72
N PRO A 177 16.47 -1.09 -4.41
CA PRO A 177 15.04 -1.22 -4.18
C PRO A 177 14.71 -2.15 -3.00
N GLY A 178 13.61 -1.82 -2.30
CA GLY A 178 13.18 -2.56 -1.11
C GLY A 178 11.68 -2.44 -0.81
N VAL A 179 11.23 -3.21 0.18
CA VAL A 179 9.85 -3.22 0.68
C VAL A 179 9.80 -2.52 2.04
N ILE A 180 8.89 -1.57 2.20
CA ILE A 180 8.65 -0.88 3.48
C ILE A 180 7.19 -1.05 3.84
N THR A 181 6.89 -1.37 5.10
CA THR A 181 5.51 -1.43 5.58
C THR A 181 5.23 -0.33 6.60
N ALA A 182 4.13 0.38 6.41
CA ALA A 182 3.76 1.58 7.17
C ALA A 182 2.98 1.24 8.45
N ASP A 183 3.39 1.83 9.57
CA ASP A 183 2.60 1.93 10.79
C ASP A 183 1.70 3.17 10.77
N LEU A 184 0.64 3.20 11.57
CA LEU A 184 -0.28 4.35 11.66
C LEU A 184 0.39 5.64 12.15
N ARG A 185 1.55 5.54 12.83
CA ARG A 185 2.29 6.67 13.36
C ARG A 185 3.20 7.37 12.33
N LEU A 186 3.28 6.82 11.11
CA LEU A 186 4.17 7.36 10.07
C LEU A 186 3.77 8.76 9.63
N ASN A 187 2.47 8.99 9.43
CA ASN A 187 1.92 10.28 9.03
C ASN A 187 0.41 10.38 9.25
N GLU A 188 -0.14 11.52 8.93
CA GLU A 188 -1.59 11.76 8.78
C GLU A 188 -1.92 11.90 7.29
N PRO A 189 -2.84 11.07 6.71
CA PRO A 189 -3.26 11.18 5.33
C PRO A 189 -3.96 12.51 5.03
N ARG A 190 -3.70 13.04 3.84
CA ARG A 190 -4.37 14.26 3.34
C ARG A 190 -5.83 14.02 3.03
N TYR A 191 -6.65 15.07 3.20
CA TYR A 191 -8.03 15.05 2.74
C TYR A 191 -8.10 15.16 1.21
N VAL A 192 -8.90 14.27 0.58
CA VAL A 192 -9.15 14.32 -0.86
C VAL A 192 -10.16 15.43 -1.16
N LYS A 193 -9.81 16.32 -2.10
CA LYS A 193 -10.68 17.43 -2.51
C LYS A 193 -11.72 16.94 -3.52
N LEU A 194 -12.93 17.48 -3.49
CA LEU A 194 -14.02 17.11 -4.39
C LEU A 194 -13.65 17.20 -5.88
N PRO A 195 -12.93 18.23 -6.37
CA PRO A 195 -12.49 18.30 -7.75
C PRO A 195 -11.59 17.12 -8.17
N ASP A 196 -10.71 16.64 -7.27
CA ASP A 196 -9.80 15.54 -7.54
C ASP A 196 -10.55 14.20 -7.62
N ILE A 197 -11.58 14.00 -6.78
CA ILE A 197 -12.49 12.87 -6.87
C ILE A 197 -13.21 12.85 -8.24
N MET A 198 -13.68 14.00 -8.70
CA MET A 198 -14.37 14.12 -10.00
C MET A 198 -13.42 13.85 -11.18
N LYS A 199 -12.15 14.23 -11.05
CA LYS A 199 -11.12 14.00 -12.07
C LYS A 199 -10.73 12.53 -12.15
N ALA A 200 -10.62 11.85 -11.02
CA ALA A 200 -10.29 10.43 -10.95
C ALA A 200 -11.41 9.48 -11.44
N LYS A 201 -12.62 10.00 -11.70
CA LYS A 201 -13.75 9.23 -12.28
C LYS A 201 -13.72 9.15 -13.80
N LYS A 202 -12.91 9.97 -14.46
CA LYS A 202 -12.76 10.01 -15.93
C LYS A 202 -11.67 9.05 -16.38
#